data_455d35724c06f8cc8af6152fbf07288e
#
_entry.id   455d35724c06f8cc8af6152fbf07288e
#
_cell.length_a   1.000
_cell.length_b   1.000
_cell.length_c   1.000
_cell.angle_alpha   90.00
_cell.angle_beta   90.00
_cell.angle_gamma   90.00
#
_symmetry.space_group_name_H-M   'P 1'
#
loop_
_entity.id
_entity.type
_entity.pdbx_description
1 polymer ?
#
loop_
_entity_poly.entity_id
_entity_poly.type
_entity_poly.pdbx_seq_one_letter_code
_entity_poly.pdbx_strand_id
1 'polypeptide(L)'
;MTLHDKLTAPAAANDAGPDPITVEIVSSAFRSVVDETFIALMKSAYSTNIKERHDHSTAICDRKGRLIVQADLSLPIHLASMTGLMQAVLTRYAPEDIREGDIFVANDPHAAGGTHLPDINYAAPIFVDGALLGFVCNIAHHADIGGMVPGSMAGGMSEIYQEGLRIPLVRLFREGELQQDILDLLLLNARIPEERRGDHFAQIAACRLGLRRVGEIVERYGAELIEQVWESLLLRTHDRMRAAIAELPDGAYRFEDVMDDDGVGTSDIPLKLEIRVTGDRAVFDLRGSAPQVRGNINLTRNASKAAVAYALRTLLDPEIANNEGILDCCELLTERGSIVDCIAPAPVAQRLNTSQRLVDVIIGALAPALPDAAVGAANGANTTAVFSGIDPRNGKPYLYLETLGGGAGGRSDRDGKDGVQVHITNTSNLPIEAIETEYPLRVVSYGFVADSGGAGRYRGGAGLRRVIAPVDHDCTFNGAGERFSHAPWGIFGGGDGRPGRFVLQGDGNETVLANKPSAVPLGRDQSIAVETPGSGGYGPAAERTPEAVAEDALSGKYSPDFLDRIYPAQRRG
;
A
#
# COMPACT_ATOMS: atom_id res chain seq x y z
N MET A 1 -2.58 13.67 -50.69
CA MET A 1 -1.92 13.13 -49.49
C MET A 1 -2.75 13.55 -48.31
N THR A 2 -3.53 12.64 -47.76
CA THR A 2 -4.44 12.90 -46.64
C THR A 2 -3.66 12.89 -45.33
N LEU A 3 -4.24 13.46 -44.26
CA LEU A 3 -3.63 13.44 -42.92
C LEU A 3 -3.30 11.98 -42.46
N HIS A 4 -4.07 11.02 -42.96
CA HIS A 4 -3.90 9.59 -42.72
C HIS A 4 -2.61 9.04 -43.37
N ASP A 5 -2.24 9.50 -44.57
CA ASP A 5 -1.04 9.08 -45.28
C ASP A 5 0.26 9.59 -44.65
N LYS A 6 0.18 10.67 -43.84
CA LYS A 6 1.33 11.22 -43.10
C LYS A 6 1.61 10.50 -41.77
N LEU A 7 0.60 9.79 -41.22
CA LEU A 7 0.72 9.04 -39.98
C LEU A 7 1.18 7.57 -40.19
N THR A 8 1.21 7.10 -41.45
CA THR A 8 1.56 5.71 -41.82
C THR A 8 2.89 5.56 -42.53
N ALA A 9 3.63 6.66 -42.77
CA ALA A 9 4.96 6.56 -43.37
C ALA A 9 5.96 6.09 -42.31
N PRO A 10 6.76 5.03 -42.54
CA PRO A 10 7.82 4.63 -41.63
C PRO A 10 8.84 5.77 -41.55
N ALA A 11 9.10 6.27 -40.35
CA ALA A 11 10.15 7.24 -40.11
C ALA A 11 11.49 6.65 -40.52
N ALA A 12 12.27 7.37 -41.32
CA ALA A 12 13.66 7.02 -41.60
C ALA A 12 14.41 6.89 -40.27
N ALA A 13 15.19 5.82 -40.09
CA ALA A 13 16.03 5.57 -38.93
C ALA A 13 17.00 6.77 -38.76
N ASN A 14 16.67 7.66 -37.83
CA ASN A 14 17.56 8.69 -37.33
C ASN A 14 18.09 8.24 -35.96
N ASP A 15 19.35 8.51 -35.66
CA ASP A 15 20.01 8.33 -34.35
C ASP A 15 19.37 9.15 -33.20
N ALA A 16 18.33 9.94 -33.47
CA ALA A 16 17.47 10.59 -32.48
C ALA A 16 16.31 9.62 -32.15
N GLY A 17 16.20 9.22 -30.87
CA GLY A 17 15.13 8.34 -30.35
C GLY A 17 13.71 8.73 -30.83
N PRO A 18 12.66 8.00 -30.42
CA PRO A 18 11.31 8.26 -30.91
C PRO A 18 10.86 9.68 -30.62
N ASP A 19 10.13 10.30 -31.54
CA ASP A 19 9.67 11.68 -31.36
C ASP A 19 8.77 11.81 -30.11
N PRO A 20 8.80 12.94 -29.38
CA PRO A 20 8.08 13.12 -28.11
C PRO A 20 6.55 12.90 -28.22
N ILE A 21 5.94 13.18 -29.37
CA ILE A 21 4.51 13.01 -29.57
C ILE A 21 4.19 11.51 -29.65
N THR A 22 4.97 10.76 -30.39
CA THR A 22 4.85 9.29 -30.47
C THR A 22 5.07 8.65 -29.11
N VAL A 23 6.07 9.08 -28.32
CA VAL A 23 6.28 8.62 -26.96
C VAL A 23 5.02 8.84 -26.11
N GLU A 24 4.41 10.02 -26.17
CA GLU A 24 3.22 10.32 -25.35
C GLU A 24 1.99 9.52 -25.79
N ILE A 25 1.78 9.32 -27.09
CA ILE A 25 0.66 8.52 -27.63
C ILE A 25 0.80 7.06 -27.19
N VAL A 26 1.96 6.47 -27.38
CA VAL A 26 2.21 5.06 -27.05
C VAL A 26 2.19 4.84 -25.54
N SER A 27 2.77 5.74 -24.75
CA SER A 27 2.73 5.66 -23.28
C SER A 27 1.31 5.78 -22.74
N SER A 28 0.47 6.66 -23.32
CA SER A 28 -0.94 6.78 -22.96
C SER A 28 -1.74 5.52 -23.31
N ALA A 29 -1.40 4.85 -24.42
CA ALA A 29 -2.00 3.56 -24.77
C ALA A 29 -1.66 2.49 -23.73
N PHE A 30 -0.41 2.40 -23.27
CA PHE A 30 -0.02 1.45 -22.21
C PHE A 30 -0.66 1.80 -20.86
N ARG A 31 -0.77 3.07 -20.49
CA ARG A 31 -1.54 3.49 -19.29
C ARG A 31 -2.99 2.99 -19.36
N SER A 32 -3.64 3.18 -20.50
CA SER A 32 -5.01 2.68 -20.71
C SER A 32 -5.11 1.16 -20.57
N VAL A 33 -4.11 0.39 -21.01
CA VAL A 33 -4.10 -1.07 -20.84
C VAL A 33 -4.03 -1.47 -19.37
N VAL A 34 -3.12 -0.88 -18.60
CA VAL A 34 -3.00 -1.23 -17.17
C VAL A 34 -4.23 -0.79 -16.38
N ASP A 35 -4.85 0.34 -16.69
CA ASP A 35 -6.10 0.78 -16.06
C ASP A 35 -7.27 -0.14 -16.44
N GLU A 36 -7.36 -0.58 -17.71
CA GLU A 36 -8.37 -1.54 -18.13
C GLU A 36 -8.20 -2.89 -17.42
N THR A 37 -6.97 -3.38 -17.28
CA THR A 37 -6.69 -4.63 -16.54
C THR A 37 -6.98 -4.49 -15.04
N PHE A 38 -6.73 -3.32 -14.46
CA PHE A 38 -7.08 -3.00 -13.07
C PHE A 38 -8.59 -3.09 -12.85
N ILE A 39 -9.38 -2.43 -13.72
CA ILE A 39 -10.84 -2.45 -13.66
C ILE A 39 -11.39 -3.86 -13.90
N ALA A 40 -10.82 -4.60 -14.86
CA ALA A 40 -11.23 -5.97 -15.15
C ALA A 40 -11.01 -6.90 -13.96
N LEU A 41 -9.85 -6.80 -13.28
CA LEU A 41 -9.54 -7.55 -12.08
C LEU A 41 -10.55 -7.23 -10.96
N MET A 42 -10.75 -5.94 -10.68
CA MET A 42 -11.73 -5.46 -9.69
C MET A 42 -13.14 -6.02 -9.95
N LYS A 43 -13.62 -5.95 -11.20
CA LYS A 43 -15.00 -6.36 -11.56
C LYS A 43 -15.22 -7.87 -11.60
N SER A 44 -14.16 -8.66 -11.79
CA SER A 44 -14.24 -10.12 -11.86
C SER A 44 -13.86 -10.83 -10.56
N ALA A 45 -13.27 -10.13 -9.60
CA ALA A 45 -12.91 -10.68 -8.29
C ALA A 45 -14.15 -11.05 -7.46
N TYR A 46 -13.97 -12.00 -6.57
CA TYR A 46 -15.02 -12.51 -5.68
C TYR A 46 -14.95 -11.87 -4.29
N SER A 47 -13.75 -11.67 -3.75
CA SER A 47 -13.58 -11.08 -2.42
C SER A 47 -13.91 -9.60 -2.38
N THR A 48 -14.53 -9.15 -1.29
CA THR A 48 -14.74 -7.73 -1.01
C THR A 48 -13.42 -6.96 -0.93
N ASN A 49 -12.34 -7.63 -0.54
CA ASN A 49 -11.02 -7.03 -0.43
C ASN A 49 -10.50 -6.50 -1.78
N ILE A 50 -10.65 -7.27 -2.85
CA ILE A 50 -10.26 -6.86 -4.19
C ILE A 50 -11.35 -6.02 -4.84
N LYS A 51 -12.61 -6.47 -4.75
CA LYS A 51 -13.76 -5.90 -5.47
C LYS A 51 -14.19 -4.52 -4.95
N GLU A 52 -14.28 -4.35 -3.62
CA GLU A 52 -14.80 -3.14 -2.99
C GLU A 52 -13.70 -2.26 -2.39
N ARG A 53 -12.65 -2.88 -1.85
CA ARG A 53 -11.54 -2.14 -1.25
C ARG A 53 -10.43 -1.79 -2.22
N HIS A 54 -10.44 -2.39 -3.42
CA HIS A 54 -9.47 -2.16 -4.50
C HIS A 54 -8.03 -2.48 -4.08
N ASP A 55 -7.85 -3.53 -3.24
CA ASP A 55 -6.52 -3.91 -2.75
C ASP A 55 -5.80 -4.80 -3.79
N HIS A 56 -5.49 -4.20 -4.92
CA HIS A 56 -4.79 -4.83 -6.04
C HIS A 56 -4.08 -3.79 -6.91
N SER A 57 -3.19 -4.27 -7.78
CA SER A 57 -2.46 -3.44 -8.73
C SER A 57 -2.18 -4.19 -10.02
N THR A 58 -2.00 -3.46 -11.11
CA THR A 58 -1.64 -3.99 -12.42
C THR A 58 -0.52 -3.16 -13.04
N ALA A 59 0.37 -3.82 -13.78
CA ALA A 59 1.53 -3.18 -14.37
C ALA A 59 2.03 -3.92 -15.62
N ILE A 60 2.88 -3.23 -16.38
CA ILE A 60 3.69 -3.82 -17.45
C ILE A 60 5.16 -3.63 -17.11
N CYS A 61 5.93 -4.71 -17.24
CA CYS A 61 7.38 -4.73 -17.10
C CYS A 61 8.03 -5.06 -18.44
N ASP A 62 9.23 -4.55 -18.68
CA ASP A 62 10.02 -4.92 -19.85
C ASP A 62 10.67 -6.32 -19.69
N ARG A 63 11.38 -6.77 -20.74
CA ARG A 63 12.09 -8.07 -20.73
C ARG A 63 13.24 -8.15 -19.72
N LYS A 64 13.70 -6.99 -19.18
CA LYS A 64 14.70 -6.92 -18.11
C LYS A 64 14.05 -6.95 -16.72
N GLY A 65 12.70 -6.98 -16.66
CA GLY A 65 11.92 -6.97 -15.43
C GLY A 65 11.73 -5.59 -14.80
N ARG A 66 12.10 -4.50 -15.51
CA ARG A 66 11.91 -3.14 -15.05
C ARG A 66 10.45 -2.74 -15.21
N LEU A 67 9.85 -2.16 -14.17
CA LEU A 67 8.48 -1.68 -14.23
C LEU A 67 8.40 -0.41 -15.07
N ILE A 68 7.62 -0.47 -16.16
CA ILE A 68 7.44 0.60 -17.14
C ILE A 68 6.24 1.48 -16.82
N VAL A 69 5.10 0.85 -16.57
CA VAL A 69 3.83 1.52 -16.30
C VAL A 69 3.00 0.72 -15.32
N GLN A 70 2.34 1.42 -14.42
CA GLN A 70 1.42 0.88 -13.42
C GLN A 70 0.10 1.64 -13.51
N ALA A 71 -1.03 0.97 -13.24
CA ALA A 71 -2.34 1.63 -13.24
C ALA A 71 -2.39 2.76 -12.19
N ASP A 72 -3.11 3.83 -12.50
CA ASP A 72 -3.15 5.05 -11.66
C ASP A 72 -3.69 4.79 -10.25
N LEU A 73 -4.64 3.86 -10.12
CA LEU A 73 -5.23 3.45 -8.84
C LEU A 73 -4.45 2.35 -8.11
N SER A 74 -3.33 1.89 -8.65
CA SER A 74 -2.48 0.88 -8.01
C SER A 74 -1.89 1.38 -6.68
N LEU A 75 -1.73 0.45 -5.72
CA LEU A 75 -1.11 0.77 -4.44
C LEU A 75 0.40 0.99 -4.61
N PRO A 76 0.96 2.07 -4.05
CA PRO A 76 2.39 2.35 -4.17
C PRO A 76 3.29 1.23 -3.62
N ILE A 77 2.87 0.53 -2.56
CA ILE A 77 3.64 -0.59 -1.97
C ILE A 77 3.82 -1.75 -2.97
N HIS A 78 2.89 -1.94 -3.89
CA HIS A 78 2.90 -3.06 -4.83
C HIS A 78 3.96 -2.93 -5.94
N LEU A 79 4.47 -1.73 -6.21
CA LEU A 79 5.57 -1.52 -7.15
C LEU A 79 6.75 -2.44 -6.80
N ALA A 80 7.18 -2.43 -5.55
CA ALA A 80 8.33 -3.23 -5.13
C ALA A 80 8.07 -4.74 -5.16
N SER A 81 6.82 -5.18 -4.94
CA SER A 81 6.45 -6.60 -5.04
C SER A 81 6.54 -7.09 -6.48
N MET A 82 6.04 -6.31 -7.44
CA MET A 82 6.07 -6.68 -8.85
C MET A 82 7.47 -6.69 -9.44
N THR A 83 8.30 -5.70 -9.10
CA THR A 83 9.72 -5.71 -9.50
C THR A 83 10.49 -6.84 -8.83
N GLY A 84 10.19 -7.15 -7.56
CA GLY A 84 10.75 -8.30 -6.86
C GLY A 84 10.39 -9.64 -7.52
N LEU A 85 9.12 -9.82 -7.93
CA LEU A 85 8.70 -11.00 -8.70
C LEU A 85 9.48 -11.12 -10.00
N MET A 86 9.65 -10.02 -10.75
CA MET A 86 10.40 -10.03 -12.00
C MET A 86 11.86 -10.42 -11.80
N GLN A 87 12.51 -9.91 -10.76
CA GLN A 87 13.87 -10.33 -10.39
C GLN A 87 13.94 -11.83 -10.09
N ALA A 88 12.94 -12.36 -9.36
CA ALA A 88 12.89 -13.80 -9.08
C ALA A 88 12.68 -14.64 -10.35
N VAL A 89 11.79 -14.22 -11.27
CA VAL A 89 11.56 -14.89 -12.56
C VAL A 89 12.85 -14.94 -13.37
N LEU A 90 13.49 -13.79 -13.59
CA LEU A 90 14.69 -13.68 -14.43
C LEU A 90 15.96 -14.28 -13.78
N THR A 91 15.96 -14.46 -12.45
CA THR A 91 17.02 -15.19 -11.77
C THR A 91 16.85 -16.71 -11.90
N ARG A 92 15.61 -17.20 -11.87
CA ARG A 92 15.30 -18.62 -11.87
C ARG A 92 15.21 -19.24 -13.28
N TYR A 93 14.75 -18.47 -14.24
CA TYR A 93 14.53 -18.94 -15.62
C TYR A 93 15.38 -18.11 -16.60
N ALA A 94 16.15 -18.79 -17.43
CA ALA A 94 16.77 -18.12 -18.57
C ALA A 94 15.69 -17.67 -19.56
N PRO A 95 15.90 -16.60 -20.35
CA PRO A 95 14.88 -16.13 -21.30
C PRO A 95 14.37 -17.21 -22.25
N GLU A 96 15.25 -18.12 -22.66
CA GLU A 96 14.93 -19.27 -23.51
C GLU A 96 14.09 -20.36 -22.83
N ASP A 97 13.97 -20.35 -21.51
CA ASP A 97 13.13 -21.26 -20.74
C ASP A 97 11.74 -20.71 -20.46
N ILE A 98 11.51 -19.42 -20.72
CA ILE A 98 10.22 -18.78 -20.63
C ILE A 98 9.47 -19.02 -21.95
N ARG A 99 8.22 -19.46 -21.88
CA ARG A 99 7.40 -19.81 -23.06
C ARG A 99 6.15 -18.93 -23.13
N GLU A 100 5.69 -18.76 -24.36
CA GLU A 100 4.38 -18.17 -24.60
C GLU A 100 3.29 -19.01 -23.92
N GLY A 101 2.35 -18.35 -23.23
CA GLY A 101 1.30 -19.03 -22.46
C GLY A 101 1.69 -19.42 -21.04
N ASP A 102 2.95 -19.22 -20.61
CA ASP A 102 3.33 -19.35 -19.20
C ASP A 102 2.61 -18.29 -18.35
N ILE A 103 2.24 -18.64 -17.12
CA ILE A 103 1.85 -17.66 -16.09
C ILE A 103 2.53 -18.06 -14.79
N PHE A 104 3.33 -17.16 -14.27
CA PHE A 104 4.04 -17.31 -13.00
C PHE A 104 3.18 -16.81 -11.85
N VAL A 105 3.29 -17.46 -10.69
CA VAL A 105 2.66 -17.03 -9.44
C VAL A 105 3.65 -17.16 -8.29
N ALA A 106 3.63 -16.19 -7.36
CA ALA A 106 4.42 -16.22 -6.14
C ALA A 106 3.83 -15.25 -5.09
N ASN A 107 4.14 -15.48 -3.82
CA ASN A 107 3.85 -14.52 -2.75
C ASN A 107 4.99 -14.40 -1.72
N ASP A 108 5.96 -15.30 -1.73
CA ASP A 108 6.98 -15.37 -0.67
C ASP A 108 7.89 -14.12 -0.66
N PRO A 109 7.90 -13.33 0.43
CA PRO A 109 8.66 -12.09 0.50
C PRO A 109 10.17 -12.30 0.58
N HIS A 110 10.62 -13.46 1.07
CA HIS A 110 12.05 -13.78 1.21
C HIS A 110 12.63 -14.52 -0.01
N ALA A 111 11.81 -15.28 -0.72
CA ALA A 111 12.25 -16.12 -1.83
C ALA A 111 11.83 -15.64 -3.21
N ALA A 112 10.77 -14.84 -3.32
CA ALA A 112 10.20 -14.41 -4.59
C ALA A 112 9.94 -12.90 -4.68
N GLY A 113 10.54 -12.11 -3.79
CA GLY A 113 10.54 -10.64 -3.87
C GLY A 113 9.23 -9.97 -3.46
N GLY A 114 8.24 -10.70 -2.95
CA GLY A 114 7.01 -10.16 -2.39
C GLY A 114 7.26 -9.26 -1.16
N THR A 115 6.20 -8.68 -0.60
CA THR A 115 6.31 -7.85 0.60
C THR A 115 5.62 -8.48 1.81
N HIS A 116 4.55 -9.25 1.63
CA HIS A 116 3.93 -10.18 2.59
C HIS A 116 3.11 -11.26 1.87
N LEU A 117 2.76 -12.32 2.58
CA LEU A 117 2.15 -13.51 1.96
C LEU A 117 0.75 -13.27 1.36
N PRO A 118 -0.17 -12.45 1.95
CA PRO A 118 -1.48 -12.23 1.34
C PRO A 118 -1.45 -11.60 -0.06
N ASP A 119 -0.37 -10.89 -0.41
CA ASP A 119 -0.16 -10.29 -1.72
C ASP A 119 0.28 -11.34 -2.73
N ILE A 120 -0.66 -11.95 -3.45
CA ILE A 120 -0.34 -12.94 -4.48
C ILE A 120 -0.05 -12.24 -5.80
N ASN A 121 1.17 -12.41 -6.31
CA ASN A 121 1.68 -11.80 -7.52
C ASN A 121 1.56 -12.76 -8.70
N TYR A 122 1.14 -12.24 -9.85
CA TYR A 122 1.09 -12.93 -11.14
C TYR A 122 1.93 -12.19 -12.18
N ALA A 123 2.59 -12.96 -13.08
CA ALA A 123 3.28 -12.42 -14.23
C ALA A 123 3.08 -13.33 -15.44
N ALA A 124 2.68 -12.76 -16.57
CA ALA A 124 2.49 -13.43 -17.84
C ALA A 124 3.42 -12.81 -18.90
N PRO A 125 4.28 -13.59 -19.58
CA PRO A 125 5.22 -13.08 -20.57
C PRO A 125 4.51 -12.62 -21.84
N ILE A 126 4.95 -11.50 -22.38
CA ILE A 126 4.52 -10.92 -23.65
C ILE A 126 5.48 -11.41 -24.73
N PHE A 127 4.99 -12.18 -25.70
CA PHE A 127 5.76 -12.64 -26.84
C PHE A 127 5.33 -11.93 -28.13
N VAL A 128 6.31 -11.60 -28.97
CA VAL A 128 6.11 -11.01 -30.30
C VAL A 128 7.04 -11.74 -31.25
N ASP A 129 6.49 -12.37 -32.31
CA ASP A 129 7.24 -13.14 -33.28
C ASP A 129 8.19 -14.18 -32.65
N GLY A 130 7.76 -14.78 -31.54
CA GLY A 130 8.52 -15.77 -30.78
C GLY A 130 9.62 -15.21 -29.87
N ALA A 131 9.76 -13.89 -29.77
CA ALA A 131 10.71 -13.21 -28.87
C ALA A 131 10.00 -12.62 -27.64
N LEU A 132 10.63 -12.72 -26.47
CA LEU A 132 10.14 -12.11 -25.23
C LEU A 132 10.31 -10.59 -25.29
N LEU A 133 9.19 -9.85 -25.24
CA LEU A 133 9.16 -8.38 -25.16
C LEU A 133 9.10 -7.87 -23.73
N GLY A 134 8.31 -8.52 -22.85
CA GLY A 134 8.10 -8.06 -21.49
C GLY A 134 7.11 -8.93 -20.73
N PHE A 135 6.45 -8.36 -19.72
CA PHE A 135 5.49 -9.08 -18.86
C PHE A 135 4.29 -8.20 -18.52
N VAL A 136 3.10 -8.79 -18.52
CA VAL A 136 1.93 -8.24 -17.84
C VAL A 136 1.93 -8.78 -16.43
N CYS A 137 1.90 -7.88 -15.44
CA CYS A 137 1.94 -8.23 -14.03
C CYS A 137 0.68 -7.75 -13.31
N ASN A 138 0.24 -8.50 -12.33
CA ASN A 138 -0.72 -8.01 -11.35
C ASN A 138 -0.44 -8.61 -9.97
N ILE A 139 -0.97 -7.96 -8.95
CA ILE A 139 -0.92 -8.36 -7.55
C ILE A 139 -2.27 -8.08 -6.93
N ALA A 140 -2.73 -8.98 -6.07
CA ALA A 140 -3.96 -8.78 -5.30
C ALA A 140 -3.81 -9.34 -3.90
N HIS A 141 -4.34 -8.60 -2.91
CA HIS A 141 -4.37 -9.02 -1.52
C HIS A 141 -5.52 -10.01 -1.29
N HIS A 142 -5.19 -11.29 -1.15
CA HIS A 142 -6.16 -12.32 -0.80
C HIS A 142 -6.54 -12.21 0.67
N ALA A 143 -7.83 -12.24 0.97
CA ALA A 143 -8.32 -12.04 2.33
C ALA A 143 -7.90 -13.16 3.30
N ASP A 144 -7.62 -14.38 2.80
CA ASP A 144 -7.12 -15.49 3.60
C ASP A 144 -6.27 -16.43 2.73
N ILE A 145 -5.10 -16.78 3.23
CA ILE A 145 -4.16 -17.74 2.63
C ILE A 145 -3.75 -18.83 3.63
N GLY A 146 -4.60 -19.09 4.64
CA GLY A 146 -4.32 -20.04 5.71
C GLY A 146 -3.56 -19.40 6.89
N GLY A 147 -2.68 -20.16 7.49
CA GLY A 147 -1.90 -19.71 8.65
C GLY A 147 -2.62 -19.85 9.99
N MET A 148 -2.04 -19.24 11.02
CA MET A 148 -2.44 -19.41 12.42
C MET A 148 -3.84 -18.88 12.72
N VAL A 149 -4.22 -17.77 12.08
CA VAL A 149 -5.51 -17.10 12.30
C VAL A 149 -6.24 -16.84 10.98
N PRO A 150 -7.59 -16.78 10.97
CA PRO A 150 -8.35 -16.29 9.84
C PRO A 150 -7.90 -14.87 9.43
N GLY A 151 -7.79 -14.65 8.11
CA GLY A 151 -7.32 -13.38 7.56
C GLY A 151 -5.81 -13.26 7.45
N SER A 152 -5.06 -14.25 7.92
CA SER A 152 -3.58 -14.30 7.79
C SER A 152 -2.84 -13.07 8.33
N MET A 153 -3.55 -12.21 9.10
CA MET A 153 -3.06 -10.94 9.61
C MET A 153 -3.55 -10.71 11.04
N ALA A 154 -2.72 -10.95 12.03
CA ALA A 154 -3.01 -10.66 13.45
C ALA A 154 -1.71 -10.42 14.22
N GLY A 155 -1.82 -9.92 15.44
CA GLY A 155 -0.72 -9.96 16.39
C GLY A 155 -0.34 -11.38 16.81
N GLY A 156 0.79 -11.55 17.50
CA GLY A 156 1.21 -12.82 18.08
C GLY A 156 1.90 -13.80 17.12
N MET A 157 2.07 -13.47 15.85
CA MET A 157 2.85 -14.26 14.88
C MET A 157 4.34 -13.92 15.03
N SER A 158 5.16 -14.94 15.20
CA SER A 158 6.62 -14.81 15.44
C SER A 158 7.49 -15.45 14.36
N GLU A 159 6.87 -16.09 13.39
CA GLU A 159 7.53 -16.69 12.22
C GLU A 159 6.62 -16.61 11.00
N ILE A 160 7.18 -16.42 9.83
CA ILE A 160 6.44 -16.32 8.56
C ILE A 160 5.56 -17.55 8.27
N TYR A 161 5.93 -18.73 8.79
CA TYR A 161 5.15 -19.97 8.63
C TYR A 161 3.76 -19.91 9.29
N GLN A 162 3.58 -19.02 10.27
CA GLN A 162 2.30 -18.79 10.94
C GLN A 162 1.37 -17.88 10.15
N GLU A 163 1.92 -17.13 9.17
CA GLU A 163 1.18 -16.14 8.39
C GLU A 163 0.36 -16.76 7.25
N GLY A 164 0.72 -17.96 6.78
CA GLY A 164 -0.03 -18.65 5.74
C GLY A 164 0.85 -19.44 4.76
N LEU A 165 0.23 -19.82 3.65
CA LEU A 165 0.88 -20.58 2.60
C LEU A 165 1.95 -19.72 1.90
N ARG A 166 3.17 -20.19 1.93
CA ARG A 166 4.30 -19.63 1.21
C ARG A 166 4.36 -20.22 -0.19
N ILE A 167 4.06 -19.41 -1.19
CA ILE A 167 4.12 -19.79 -2.60
C ILE A 167 5.48 -19.35 -3.14
N PRO A 168 6.42 -20.30 -3.37
CA PRO A 168 7.64 -19.98 -4.09
C PRO A 168 7.30 -19.62 -5.54
N LEU A 169 8.26 -19.07 -6.28
CA LEU A 169 8.02 -18.85 -7.71
C LEU A 169 7.70 -20.16 -8.43
N VAL A 170 6.45 -20.29 -8.92
CA VAL A 170 6.00 -21.48 -9.69
C VAL A 170 5.29 -21.05 -10.98
N ARG A 171 5.25 -21.92 -11.97
CA ARG A 171 4.42 -21.76 -13.17
C ARG A 171 3.05 -22.37 -12.90
N LEU A 172 2.03 -21.53 -12.76
CA LEU A 172 0.64 -21.99 -12.65
C LEU A 172 0.09 -22.41 -14.02
N PHE A 173 0.55 -21.75 -15.10
CA PHE A 173 0.33 -22.20 -16.46
C PHE A 173 1.67 -22.47 -17.13
N ARG A 174 1.74 -23.55 -17.90
CA ARG A 174 2.86 -23.90 -18.77
C ARG A 174 2.35 -23.98 -20.20
N GLU A 175 2.87 -23.13 -21.07
CA GLU A 175 2.48 -23.09 -22.50
C GLU A 175 0.96 -23.11 -22.71
N GLY A 176 0.21 -22.37 -21.86
CA GLY A 176 -1.25 -22.27 -21.90
C GLY A 176 -2.00 -23.31 -21.06
N GLU A 177 -1.33 -24.36 -20.57
CA GLU A 177 -1.95 -25.46 -19.82
C GLU A 177 -1.90 -25.23 -18.31
N LEU A 178 -3.07 -25.22 -17.68
CA LEU A 178 -3.22 -25.06 -16.23
C LEU A 178 -2.58 -26.25 -15.48
N GLN A 179 -1.73 -25.96 -14.52
CA GLN A 179 -1.19 -26.95 -13.58
C GLN A 179 -2.19 -27.13 -12.43
N GLN A 180 -3.18 -28.01 -12.62
CA GLN A 180 -4.30 -28.19 -11.71
C GLN A 180 -3.84 -28.54 -10.28
N ASP A 181 -2.83 -29.40 -10.13
CA ASP A 181 -2.30 -29.80 -8.81
C ASP A 181 -1.78 -28.59 -7.99
N ILE A 182 -1.21 -27.59 -8.68
CA ILE A 182 -0.75 -26.35 -8.03
C ILE A 182 -1.96 -25.55 -7.54
N LEU A 183 -2.97 -25.36 -8.39
CA LEU A 183 -4.20 -24.65 -8.01
C LEU A 183 -4.90 -25.33 -6.85
N ASP A 184 -5.03 -26.64 -6.86
CA ASP A 184 -5.65 -27.42 -5.80
C ASP A 184 -4.87 -27.28 -4.48
N LEU A 185 -3.54 -27.26 -4.52
CA LEU A 185 -2.70 -26.99 -3.35
C LEU A 185 -2.95 -25.59 -2.78
N LEU A 186 -3.06 -24.56 -3.63
CA LEU A 186 -3.35 -23.20 -3.19
C LEU A 186 -4.71 -23.12 -2.49
N LEU A 187 -5.73 -23.72 -3.09
CA LEU A 187 -7.11 -23.67 -2.59
C LEU A 187 -7.31 -24.49 -1.31
N LEU A 188 -6.62 -25.65 -1.18
CA LEU A 188 -6.71 -26.49 0.02
C LEU A 188 -6.21 -25.79 1.28
N ASN A 189 -5.30 -24.84 1.14
CA ASN A 189 -4.74 -24.10 2.28
C ASN A 189 -5.55 -22.87 2.69
N ALA A 190 -6.59 -22.48 1.93
CA ALA A 190 -7.45 -21.35 2.24
C ALA A 190 -8.74 -21.79 2.97
N ARG A 191 -9.21 -20.97 3.92
CA ARG A 191 -10.44 -21.27 4.68
C ARG A 191 -11.73 -21.08 3.87
N ILE A 192 -11.68 -20.23 2.83
CA ILE A 192 -12.81 -19.96 1.92
C ILE A 192 -12.35 -20.22 0.47
N PRO A 193 -12.17 -21.51 0.08
CA PRO A 193 -11.54 -21.87 -1.18
C PRO A 193 -12.31 -21.40 -2.43
N GLU A 194 -13.64 -21.35 -2.38
CA GLU A 194 -14.46 -20.91 -3.52
C GLU A 194 -14.23 -19.43 -3.87
N GLU A 195 -14.14 -18.57 -2.86
CA GLU A 195 -13.83 -17.16 -3.05
C GLU A 195 -12.41 -16.99 -3.57
N ARG A 196 -11.44 -17.73 -3.00
CA ARG A 196 -10.03 -17.71 -3.47
C ARG A 196 -9.90 -18.18 -4.91
N ARG A 197 -10.63 -19.23 -5.30
CA ARG A 197 -10.69 -19.68 -6.69
C ARG A 197 -11.12 -18.56 -7.63
N GLY A 198 -12.18 -17.83 -7.26
CA GLY A 198 -12.66 -16.68 -8.04
C GLY A 198 -11.59 -15.60 -8.19
N ASP A 199 -10.90 -15.23 -7.10
CA ASP A 199 -9.85 -14.22 -7.11
C ASP A 199 -8.63 -14.65 -7.95
N HIS A 200 -8.18 -15.90 -7.86
CA HIS A 200 -7.12 -16.44 -8.72
C HIS A 200 -7.49 -16.34 -10.20
N PHE A 201 -8.71 -16.74 -10.59
CA PHE A 201 -9.14 -16.65 -11.99
C PHE A 201 -9.32 -15.20 -12.45
N ALA A 202 -9.70 -14.28 -11.57
CA ALA A 202 -9.75 -12.85 -11.90
C ALA A 202 -8.34 -12.29 -12.22
N GLN A 203 -7.32 -12.66 -11.45
CA GLN A 203 -5.93 -12.27 -11.72
C GLN A 203 -5.41 -12.87 -13.03
N ILE A 204 -5.71 -14.16 -13.32
CA ILE A 204 -5.36 -14.82 -14.58
C ILE A 204 -6.06 -14.13 -15.76
N ALA A 205 -7.36 -13.80 -15.62
CA ALA A 205 -8.12 -13.11 -16.65
C ALA A 205 -7.56 -11.71 -16.94
N ALA A 206 -7.13 -10.97 -15.91
CA ALA A 206 -6.47 -9.68 -16.06
C ALA A 206 -5.14 -9.80 -16.81
N CYS A 207 -4.30 -10.83 -16.52
CA CYS A 207 -3.10 -11.11 -17.30
C CYS A 207 -3.43 -11.34 -18.78
N ARG A 208 -4.41 -12.21 -19.09
CA ARG A 208 -4.81 -12.53 -20.47
C ARG A 208 -5.38 -11.33 -21.22
N LEU A 209 -6.15 -10.47 -20.51
CA LEU A 209 -6.63 -9.21 -21.09
C LEU A 209 -5.46 -8.30 -21.45
N GLY A 210 -4.51 -8.11 -20.52
CA GLY A 210 -3.33 -7.29 -20.74
C GLY A 210 -2.50 -7.78 -21.93
N LEU A 211 -2.24 -9.09 -22.03
CA LEU A 211 -1.53 -9.69 -23.16
C LEU A 211 -2.20 -9.36 -24.50
N ARG A 212 -3.52 -9.52 -24.59
CA ARG A 212 -4.28 -9.19 -25.80
C ARG A 212 -4.18 -7.71 -26.16
N ARG A 213 -4.38 -6.82 -25.19
CA ARG A 213 -4.34 -5.36 -25.40
C ARG A 213 -2.94 -4.87 -25.77
N VAL A 214 -1.90 -5.43 -25.17
CA VAL A 214 -0.52 -5.14 -25.57
C VAL A 214 -0.26 -5.64 -26.98
N GLY A 215 -0.77 -6.83 -27.38
CA GLY A 215 -0.68 -7.35 -28.75
C GLY A 215 -1.25 -6.35 -29.77
N GLU A 216 -2.43 -5.76 -29.51
CA GLU A 216 -3.05 -4.76 -30.38
C GLU A 216 -2.15 -3.50 -30.54
N ILE A 217 -1.42 -3.09 -29.49
CA ILE A 217 -0.46 -1.98 -29.56
C ILE A 217 0.77 -2.39 -30.38
N VAL A 218 1.27 -3.60 -30.15
CA VAL A 218 2.41 -4.14 -30.90
C VAL A 218 2.12 -4.23 -32.40
N GLU A 219 0.95 -4.76 -32.79
CA GLU A 219 0.51 -4.82 -34.20
C GLU A 219 0.49 -3.44 -34.86
N ARG A 220 0.15 -2.40 -34.10
CA ARG A 220 0.04 -1.04 -34.62
C ARG A 220 1.37 -0.31 -34.75
N TYR A 221 2.26 -0.50 -33.78
CA TYR A 221 3.47 0.32 -33.65
C TYR A 221 4.78 -0.44 -33.84
N GLY A 222 4.77 -1.77 -33.79
CA GLY A 222 5.95 -2.63 -33.85
C GLY A 222 6.70 -2.72 -32.51
N ALA A 223 7.34 -3.86 -32.26
CA ALA A 223 8.05 -4.14 -31.01
C ALA A 223 9.24 -3.20 -30.77
N GLU A 224 10.01 -2.90 -31.83
CA GLU A 224 11.19 -2.03 -31.74
C GLU A 224 10.86 -0.64 -31.25
N LEU A 225 9.81 0.00 -31.79
CA LEU A 225 9.36 1.32 -31.33
C LEU A 225 8.87 1.28 -29.89
N ILE A 226 8.18 0.21 -29.49
CA ILE A 226 7.70 0.03 -28.11
C ILE A 226 8.89 -0.05 -27.14
N GLU A 227 9.93 -0.84 -27.43
CA GLU A 227 11.13 -0.90 -26.59
C GLU A 227 11.82 0.47 -26.47
N GLN A 228 11.91 1.23 -27.57
CA GLN A 228 12.46 2.60 -27.56
C GLN A 228 11.60 3.55 -26.69
N VAL A 229 10.28 3.46 -26.76
CA VAL A 229 9.37 4.24 -25.93
C VAL A 229 9.52 3.88 -24.46
N TRP A 230 9.56 2.60 -24.11
CA TRP A 230 9.75 2.15 -22.74
C TRP A 230 11.07 2.64 -22.14
N GLU A 231 12.17 2.56 -22.88
CA GLU A 231 13.45 3.11 -22.45
C GLU A 231 13.37 4.64 -22.25
N SER A 232 12.72 5.35 -23.18
CA SER A 232 12.53 6.80 -23.09
C SER A 232 11.69 7.19 -21.86
N LEU A 233 10.67 6.39 -21.49
CA LEU A 233 9.87 6.64 -20.28
C LEU A 233 10.69 6.49 -19.01
N LEU A 234 11.50 5.46 -18.89
CA LEU A 234 12.38 5.26 -17.74
C LEU A 234 13.41 6.36 -17.61
N LEU A 235 14.08 6.73 -18.72
CA LEU A 235 15.06 7.82 -18.74
C LEU A 235 14.42 9.16 -18.37
N ARG A 236 13.23 9.47 -18.91
CA ARG A 236 12.51 10.71 -18.56
C ARG A 236 12.17 10.75 -17.06
N THR A 237 11.73 9.64 -16.49
CA THR A 237 11.45 9.55 -15.05
C THR A 237 12.70 9.73 -14.22
N HIS A 238 13.79 9.05 -14.58
CA HIS A 238 15.08 9.18 -13.95
C HIS A 238 15.59 10.64 -13.99
N ASP A 239 15.59 11.29 -15.18
CA ASP A 239 16.08 12.64 -15.32
C ASP A 239 15.24 13.68 -14.57
N ARG A 240 13.88 13.50 -14.56
CA ARG A 240 13.00 14.34 -13.75
C ARG A 240 13.28 14.19 -12.25
N MET A 241 13.49 12.97 -11.76
CA MET A 241 13.80 12.74 -10.35
C MET A 241 15.17 13.33 -9.98
N ARG A 242 16.18 13.18 -10.83
CA ARG A 242 17.48 13.84 -10.63
C ARG A 242 17.37 15.35 -10.54
N ALA A 243 16.61 15.95 -11.48
CA ALA A 243 16.37 17.38 -11.46
C ALA A 243 15.67 17.83 -10.17
N ALA A 244 14.67 17.07 -9.71
CA ALA A 244 13.96 17.36 -8.47
C ALA A 244 14.85 17.20 -7.21
N ILE A 245 15.74 16.19 -7.19
CA ILE A 245 16.73 16.05 -6.10
C ILE A 245 17.73 17.19 -6.11
N ALA A 246 18.16 17.67 -7.29
CA ALA A 246 19.12 18.77 -7.42
C ALA A 246 18.58 20.13 -6.91
N GLU A 247 17.26 20.26 -6.73
CA GLU A 247 16.66 21.43 -6.09
C GLU A 247 16.79 21.43 -4.55
N LEU A 248 17.10 20.26 -3.96
CA LEU A 248 17.34 20.16 -2.53
C LEU A 248 18.73 20.72 -2.18
N PRO A 249 18.88 21.48 -1.09
CA PRO A 249 20.19 21.86 -0.59
C PRO A 249 21.06 20.64 -0.26
N ASP A 250 22.33 20.65 -0.67
CA ASP A 250 23.30 19.64 -0.26
C ASP A 250 23.39 19.57 1.27
N GLY A 251 23.42 18.36 1.81
CA GLY A 251 23.48 18.18 3.26
C GLY A 251 23.03 16.81 3.76
N ALA A 252 22.98 16.71 5.08
CA ALA A 252 22.51 15.54 5.79
C ALA A 252 21.25 15.87 6.60
N TYR A 253 20.16 15.17 6.30
CA TYR A 253 18.85 15.31 6.91
C TYR A 253 18.58 14.09 7.76
N ARG A 254 18.24 14.29 9.04
CA ARG A 254 18.06 13.19 10.00
C ARG A 254 16.72 13.25 10.66
N PHE A 255 16.13 12.10 10.86
CA PHE A 255 14.93 11.96 11.66
C PHE A 255 14.87 10.55 12.27
N GLU A 256 14.20 10.44 13.41
CA GLU A 256 13.90 9.17 14.05
C GLU A 256 12.47 9.17 14.58
N ASP A 257 11.84 8.02 14.55
CA ASP A 257 10.51 7.77 15.11
C ASP A 257 10.49 6.36 15.73
N VAL A 258 9.42 6.02 16.43
CA VAL A 258 9.34 4.80 17.23
C VAL A 258 8.06 4.05 16.88
N MET A 259 8.17 2.74 16.53
CA MET A 259 7.01 1.86 16.43
C MET A 259 6.50 1.50 17.82
N ASP A 260 5.19 1.33 17.98
CA ASP A 260 4.57 1.07 19.28
C ASP A 260 5.05 -0.24 19.91
N ASP A 261 4.77 -1.36 19.24
CA ASP A 261 5.14 -2.70 19.70
C ASP A 261 5.09 -3.72 18.54
N ASP A 262 5.64 -4.90 18.76
CA ASP A 262 5.65 -6.00 17.81
C ASP A 262 4.54 -7.04 18.03
N GLY A 263 3.67 -6.84 19.03
CA GLY A 263 2.60 -7.78 19.39
C GLY A 263 3.04 -9.05 20.12
N VAL A 264 4.34 -9.25 20.36
CA VAL A 264 4.91 -10.44 21.03
C VAL A 264 5.91 -10.11 22.13
N GLY A 265 5.98 -8.85 22.57
CA GLY A 265 6.71 -8.45 23.78
C GLY A 265 7.83 -7.44 23.58
N THR A 266 8.09 -6.96 22.35
CA THR A 266 9.01 -5.85 22.10
C THR A 266 8.22 -4.56 21.89
N SER A 267 8.57 -3.48 22.59
CA SER A 267 7.97 -2.14 22.44
C SER A 267 9.03 -1.08 22.16
N ASP A 268 8.57 0.12 21.80
CA ASP A 268 9.43 1.30 21.59
C ASP A 268 10.55 1.03 20.57
N ILE A 269 10.18 0.51 19.40
CA ILE A 269 11.12 0.00 18.39
C ILE A 269 11.58 1.15 17.48
N PRO A 270 12.86 1.58 17.53
CA PRO A 270 13.32 2.76 16.81
C PRO A 270 13.51 2.52 15.31
N LEU A 271 13.06 3.49 14.51
CA LEU A 271 13.38 3.68 13.10
C LEU A 271 14.23 4.93 12.96
N LYS A 272 15.42 4.80 12.35
CA LYS A 272 16.38 5.89 12.17
C LYS A 272 16.70 6.08 10.70
N LEU A 273 16.82 7.33 10.30
CA LEU A 273 17.15 7.69 8.91
C LEU A 273 18.10 8.87 8.88
N GLU A 274 19.13 8.75 8.03
CA GLU A 274 19.90 9.87 7.52
C GLU A 274 19.78 9.90 5.99
N ILE A 275 19.35 11.02 5.43
CA ILE A 275 19.35 11.27 3.99
C ILE A 275 20.53 12.20 3.69
N ARG A 276 21.46 11.76 2.85
CA ARG A 276 22.55 12.60 2.35
C ARG A 276 22.28 12.99 0.91
N VAL A 277 22.14 14.28 0.66
CA VAL A 277 21.95 14.86 -0.68
C VAL A 277 23.27 15.46 -1.14
N THR A 278 23.70 15.12 -2.35
CA THR A 278 24.88 15.66 -3.00
C THR A 278 24.60 15.84 -4.50
N GLY A 279 24.44 17.08 -4.93
CA GLY A 279 24.01 17.42 -6.28
C GLY A 279 22.67 16.79 -6.62
N ASP A 280 22.64 15.91 -7.60
CA ASP A 280 21.44 15.25 -8.11
C ASP A 280 21.24 13.82 -7.59
N ARG A 281 21.91 13.46 -6.49
CA ARG A 281 21.87 12.12 -5.87
C ARG A 281 21.48 12.17 -4.40
N ALA A 282 20.75 11.17 -3.96
CA ALA A 282 20.37 10.99 -2.57
C ALA A 282 20.73 9.59 -2.06
N VAL A 283 21.29 9.52 -0.86
CA VAL A 283 21.58 8.27 -0.14
C VAL A 283 20.67 8.21 1.07
N PHE A 284 19.82 7.19 1.14
CA PHE A 284 18.92 6.91 2.26
C PHE A 284 19.57 5.85 3.17
N ASP A 285 20.10 6.28 4.30
CA ASP A 285 20.80 5.43 5.25
C ASP A 285 19.89 5.09 6.43
N LEU A 286 19.36 3.87 6.46
CA LEU A 286 18.50 3.32 7.51
C LEU A 286 19.26 2.47 8.54
N ARG A 287 20.57 2.38 8.42
CA ARG A 287 21.40 1.67 9.39
C ARG A 287 21.31 2.35 10.77
N GLY A 288 21.25 1.53 11.83
CA GLY A 288 20.97 2.01 13.18
C GLY A 288 19.49 2.00 13.55
N SER A 289 18.58 1.66 12.63
CA SER A 289 17.23 1.19 12.99
C SER A 289 17.30 -0.11 13.79
N ALA A 290 16.23 -0.45 14.50
CA ALA A 290 16.18 -1.65 15.33
C ALA A 290 16.55 -2.93 14.55
N PRO A 291 17.12 -3.95 15.18
CA PRO A 291 17.16 -5.30 14.63
C PRO A 291 15.75 -5.76 14.25
N GLN A 292 15.64 -6.74 13.34
CA GLN A 292 14.34 -7.38 13.09
C GLN A 292 13.72 -7.90 14.39
N VAL A 293 12.42 -7.69 14.53
CA VAL A 293 11.67 -8.09 15.73
C VAL A 293 11.01 -9.44 15.54
N ARG A 294 10.58 -10.04 16.65
CA ARG A 294 9.88 -11.32 16.62
C ARG A 294 8.47 -11.20 16.03
N GLY A 295 7.81 -10.06 16.24
CA GLY A 295 6.48 -9.80 15.69
C GLY A 295 6.49 -9.47 14.20
N ASN A 296 5.32 -9.51 13.59
CA ASN A 296 5.11 -9.52 12.14
C ASN A 296 5.09 -8.14 11.48
N ILE A 297 5.78 -7.16 12.06
CA ILE A 297 5.90 -5.79 11.55
C ILE A 297 7.19 -5.52 10.76
N ASN A 298 8.01 -6.53 10.51
CA ASN A 298 9.27 -6.38 9.79
C ASN A 298 9.06 -6.02 8.30
N LEU A 299 10.00 -5.31 7.71
CA LEU A 299 10.05 -5.00 6.27
C LEU A 299 11.09 -5.85 5.56
N THR A 300 10.75 -6.30 4.36
CA THR A 300 11.78 -6.69 3.39
C THR A 300 12.43 -5.45 2.80
N ARG A 301 13.64 -5.57 2.25
CA ARG A 301 14.32 -4.47 1.56
C ARG A 301 13.47 -3.87 0.43
N ASN A 302 12.68 -4.70 -0.28
CA ASN A 302 11.77 -4.24 -1.34
C ASN A 302 10.67 -3.34 -0.78
N ALA A 303 10.09 -3.67 0.37
CA ALA A 303 9.09 -2.82 1.02
C ALA A 303 9.67 -1.46 1.45
N SER A 304 10.93 -1.44 1.94
CA SER A 304 11.63 -0.19 2.26
C SER A 304 11.90 0.65 1.00
N LYS A 305 12.28 0.01 -0.12
CA LYS A 305 12.42 0.71 -1.42
C LYS A 305 11.10 1.36 -1.87
N ALA A 306 9.95 0.68 -1.71
CA ALA A 306 8.66 1.25 -2.06
C ALA A 306 8.33 2.49 -1.23
N ALA A 307 8.64 2.48 0.08
CA ALA A 307 8.44 3.64 0.95
C ALA A 307 9.29 4.84 0.51
N VAL A 308 10.56 4.61 0.13
CA VAL A 308 11.43 5.65 -0.42
C VAL A 308 10.90 6.20 -1.74
N ALA A 309 10.52 5.33 -2.69
CA ALA A 309 9.97 5.74 -3.98
C ALA A 309 8.70 6.59 -3.82
N TYR A 310 7.80 6.17 -2.94
CA TYR A 310 6.58 6.90 -2.64
C TYR A 310 6.89 8.29 -2.05
N ALA A 311 7.76 8.35 -1.04
CA ALA A 311 8.10 9.61 -0.37
C ALA A 311 8.75 10.60 -1.33
N LEU A 312 9.70 10.15 -2.15
CA LEU A 312 10.35 10.98 -3.17
C LEU A 312 9.32 11.55 -4.16
N ARG A 313 8.47 10.68 -4.71
CA ARG A 313 7.42 11.11 -5.63
C ARG A 313 6.51 12.15 -4.99
N THR A 314 6.04 11.90 -3.77
CA THR A 314 5.08 12.77 -3.11
C THR A 314 5.67 14.13 -2.72
N LEU A 315 6.93 14.16 -2.29
CA LEU A 315 7.59 15.36 -1.78
C LEU A 315 8.22 16.20 -2.89
N LEU A 316 8.80 15.56 -3.92
CA LEU A 316 9.62 16.25 -4.91
C LEU A 316 8.88 16.49 -6.23
N ASP A 317 8.18 15.47 -6.76
CA ASP A 317 7.47 15.60 -8.03
C ASP A 317 6.26 14.65 -8.07
N PRO A 318 5.07 15.08 -7.58
CA PRO A 318 3.86 14.25 -7.57
C PRO A 318 3.38 13.79 -8.96
N GLU A 319 3.75 14.52 -10.01
CA GLU A 319 3.36 14.25 -11.40
C GLU A 319 4.32 13.29 -12.13
N ILE A 320 5.40 12.85 -11.46
CA ILE A 320 6.34 11.91 -12.08
C ILE A 320 5.69 10.54 -12.29
N ALA A 321 6.02 9.89 -13.40
CA ALA A 321 5.49 8.57 -13.70
C ALA A 321 5.91 7.54 -12.62
N ASN A 322 4.98 6.69 -12.21
CA ASN A 322 5.27 5.65 -11.22
C ASN A 322 5.89 4.43 -11.90
N ASN A 323 7.19 4.49 -12.13
CA ASN A 323 8.00 3.42 -12.71
C ASN A 323 9.38 3.32 -12.02
N GLU A 324 10.18 2.35 -12.45
CA GLU A 324 11.46 2.04 -11.79
C GLU A 324 12.50 3.15 -11.89
N GLY A 325 12.39 4.08 -12.84
CA GLY A 325 13.29 5.23 -12.98
C GLY A 325 13.34 6.15 -11.77
N ILE A 326 12.35 6.11 -10.86
CA ILE A 326 12.35 6.91 -9.62
C ILE A 326 13.56 6.60 -8.74
N LEU A 327 13.97 5.34 -8.65
CA LEU A 327 15.00 4.88 -7.71
C LEU A 327 16.42 4.84 -8.29
N ASP A 328 16.59 5.07 -9.58
CA ASP A 328 17.91 4.98 -10.24
C ASP A 328 18.92 6.04 -9.77
N CYS A 329 18.45 7.16 -9.20
CA CYS A 329 19.28 8.23 -8.64
C CYS A 329 19.45 8.13 -7.13
N CYS A 330 18.91 7.08 -6.49
CA CYS A 330 18.91 6.92 -5.05
C CYS A 330 19.61 5.63 -4.62
N GLU A 331 20.39 5.74 -3.55
CA GLU A 331 20.97 4.58 -2.89
C GLU A 331 20.25 4.32 -1.57
N LEU A 332 19.85 3.06 -1.31
CA LEU A 332 19.28 2.63 -0.05
C LEU A 332 20.29 1.77 0.71
N LEU A 333 20.76 2.28 1.85
CA LEU A 333 21.65 1.58 2.78
C LEU A 333 20.84 1.02 3.94
N THR A 334 20.89 -0.29 4.11
CA THR A 334 20.23 -1.02 5.19
C THR A 334 21.22 -1.95 5.89
N GLU A 335 20.92 -2.33 7.11
CA GLU A 335 21.60 -3.44 7.79
C GLU A 335 20.73 -4.69 7.61
N ARG A 336 21.31 -5.74 7.02
CA ARG A 336 20.60 -7.00 6.82
C ARG A 336 20.30 -7.67 8.16
N GLY A 337 19.04 -8.04 8.39
CA GLY A 337 18.54 -8.52 9.68
C GLY A 337 18.04 -7.41 10.59
N SER A 338 17.88 -6.18 10.06
CA SER A 338 17.15 -5.09 10.73
C SER A 338 15.64 -5.15 10.43
N ILE A 339 14.85 -4.38 11.16
CA ILE A 339 13.41 -4.24 10.95
C ILE A 339 13.06 -3.71 9.54
N VAL A 340 13.98 -3.02 8.87
CA VAL A 340 13.82 -2.45 7.53
C VAL A 340 14.45 -3.29 6.41
N ASP A 341 15.11 -4.38 6.75
CA ASP A 341 15.72 -5.35 5.81
C ASP A 341 15.81 -6.72 6.49
N CYS A 342 14.68 -7.31 6.81
CA CYS A 342 14.60 -8.55 7.57
C CYS A 342 15.03 -9.78 6.74
N ILE A 343 15.43 -10.82 7.44
CA ILE A 343 15.81 -12.11 6.87
C ILE A 343 14.89 -13.22 7.40
N ALA A 344 14.67 -14.24 6.57
CA ALA A 344 13.87 -15.40 6.94
C ALA A 344 14.38 -16.05 8.26
N PRO A 345 13.48 -16.55 9.11
CA PRO A 345 12.02 -16.69 8.94
C PRO A 345 11.21 -15.53 9.52
N ALA A 346 11.72 -14.28 9.50
CA ALA A 346 11.05 -13.12 10.07
C ALA A 346 9.62 -12.96 9.49
N PRO A 347 8.60 -12.76 10.34
CA PRO A 347 7.24 -12.55 9.93
C PRO A 347 7.05 -11.09 9.46
N VAL A 348 6.15 -10.89 8.48
CA VAL A 348 5.97 -9.60 7.77
C VAL A 348 4.49 -9.24 7.50
N ALA A 349 3.52 -10.00 8.04
CA ALA A 349 2.11 -9.82 7.68
C ALA A 349 1.62 -8.38 7.91
N GLN A 350 2.07 -7.71 8.97
CA GLN A 350 1.75 -6.33 9.31
C GLN A 350 2.83 -5.32 8.89
N ARG A 351 3.63 -5.65 7.87
CA ARG A 351 4.68 -4.77 7.33
C ARG A 351 4.20 -3.36 6.99
N LEU A 352 2.91 -3.23 6.65
CA LEU A 352 2.30 -1.95 6.28
C LEU A 352 2.49 -0.89 7.37
N ASN A 353 2.38 -1.26 8.65
CA ASN A 353 2.55 -0.35 9.78
C ASN A 353 3.95 0.29 9.77
N THR A 354 4.98 -0.52 9.62
CA THR A 354 6.37 -0.04 9.55
C THR A 354 6.66 0.74 8.27
N SER A 355 6.08 0.33 7.12
CA SER A 355 6.20 1.09 5.87
C SER A 355 5.59 2.48 5.98
N GLN A 356 4.41 2.62 6.58
CA GLN A 356 3.75 3.91 6.83
C GLN A 356 4.62 4.80 7.72
N ARG A 357 5.17 4.23 8.83
CA ARG A 357 6.06 4.94 9.73
C ARG A 357 7.34 5.39 9.04
N LEU A 358 7.90 4.55 8.16
CA LEU A 358 9.10 4.89 7.39
C LEU A 358 8.85 6.07 6.45
N VAL A 359 7.67 6.18 5.84
CA VAL A 359 7.30 7.36 5.04
C VAL A 359 7.24 8.62 5.91
N ASP A 360 6.60 8.55 7.09
CA ASP A 360 6.59 9.67 8.04
C ASP A 360 8.04 10.09 8.41
N VAL A 361 8.93 9.12 8.65
CA VAL A 361 10.35 9.38 8.97
C VAL A 361 11.07 10.10 7.82
N ILE A 362 10.80 9.72 6.56
CA ILE A 362 11.39 10.40 5.38
C ILE A 362 10.84 11.82 5.26
N ILE A 363 9.53 12.01 5.45
CA ILE A 363 8.90 13.34 5.44
C ILE A 363 9.50 14.22 6.55
N GLY A 364 9.62 13.70 7.77
CA GLY A 364 10.21 14.40 8.90
C GLY A 364 11.66 14.81 8.65
N ALA A 365 12.46 13.94 8.03
CA ALA A 365 13.85 14.24 7.68
C ALA A 365 13.98 15.38 6.65
N LEU A 366 13.14 15.36 5.60
CA LEU A 366 13.19 16.37 4.53
C LEU A 366 12.38 17.65 4.86
N ALA A 367 11.58 17.66 5.92
CA ALA A 367 10.75 18.81 6.28
C ALA A 367 11.50 20.14 6.37
N PRO A 368 12.72 20.23 6.95
CA PRO A 368 13.44 21.48 7.00
C PRO A 368 13.83 22.04 5.62
N ALA A 369 14.03 21.15 4.62
CA ALA A 369 14.34 21.55 3.25
C ALA A 369 13.08 21.81 2.40
N LEU A 370 11.95 21.20 2.77
CA LEU A 370 10.71 21.20 1.99
C LEU A 370 9.51 21.60 2.86
N PRO A 371 9.51 22.76 3.52
CA PRO A 371 8.43 23.14 4.43
C PRO A 371 7.07 23.15 3.76
N ASP A 372 6.97 23.56 2.50
CA ASP A 372 5.70 23.65 1.78
C ASP A 372 5.13 22.28 1.34
N ALA A 373 5.98 21.29 1.13
CA ALA A 373 5.60 19.93 0.74
C ALA A 373 5.44 18.98 1.94
N ALA A 374 6.14 19.25 3.05
CA ALA A 374 6.07 18.42 4.25
C ALA A 374 4.68 18.52 4.90
N VAL A 375 4.29 17.43 5.56
CA VAL A 375 3.01 17.30 6.27
C VAL A 375 3.24 16.79 7.68
N GLY A 376 2.32 17.06 8.61
CA GLY A 376 2.32 16.41 9.92
C GLY A 376 2.23 14.88 9.77
N ALA A 377 2.70 14.13 10.78
CA ALA A 377 2.59 12.67 10.75
C ALA A 377 1.15 12.22 10.52
N ALA A 378 0.97 11.27 9.63
CA ALA A 378 -0.33 10.70 9.35
C ALA A 378 -0.76 9.71 10.45
N ASN A 379 -1.97 9.15 10.35
CA ASN A 379 -2.42 8.10 11.27
C ASN A 379 -1.44 6.91 11.38
N GLY A 380 -0.51 6.78 10.46
CA GLY A 380 0.64 5.87 10.50
C GLY A 380 0.29 4.40 10.58
N ALA A 381 -0.99 4.07 10.47
CA ALA A 381 -1.46 2.71 10.61
C ALA A 381 -2.45 2.37 9.50
N ASN A 382 -2.32 1.16 9.00
CA ASN A 382 -3.45 0.46 8.42
C ASN A 382 -4.14 -0.27 9.57
N THR A 383 -4.99 0.43 10.33
CA THR A 383 -5.67 -0.17 11.47
C THR A 383 -6.49 -1.36 11.00
N THR A 384 -5.95 -2.55 11.22
CA THR A 384 -6.55 -3.80 10.72
C THR A 384 -7.61 -4.29 11.68
N ALA A 385 -8.78 -4.67 11.15
CA ALA A 385 -9.85 -5.33 11.88
C ALA A 385 -10.29 -6.58 11.11
N VAL A 386 -10.28 -7.73 11.79
CA VAL A 386 -10.68 -9.02 11.22
C VAL A 386 -11.72 -9.65 12.12
N PHE A 387 -12.89 -9.97 11.56
CA PHE A 387 -13.93 -10.75 12.24
C PHE A 387 -14.15 -12.06 11.48
N SER A 388 -14.21 -13.15 12.21
CA SER A 388 -14.40 -14.48 11.61
C SER A 388 -15.24 -15.38 12.49
N GLY A 389 -16.01 -16.24 11.86
CA GLY A 389 -16.92 -17.16 12.54
C GLY A 389 -17.66 -18.06 11.57
N ILE A 390 -18.76 -18.62 12.05
CA ILE A 390 -19.71 -19.38 11.23
C ILE A 390 -20.93 -18.51 11.01
N ASP A 391 -21.30 -18.28 9.76
CA ASP A 391 -22.47 -17.50 9.39
C ASP A 391 -23.75 -18.27 9.78
N PRO A 392 -24.57 -17.76 10.71
CA PRO A 392 -25.78 -18.44 11.16
C PRO A 392 -26.83 -18.56 10.06
N ARG A 393 -26.75 -17.77 8.98
CA ARG A 393 -27.70 -17.78 7.87
C ARG A 393 -27.55 -19.01 6.96
N ASN A 394 -26.33 -19.57 6.88
CA ASN A 394 -26.03 -20.64 5.92
C ASN A 394 -25.10 -21.75 6.46
N GLY A 395 -24.60 -21.62 7.70
CA GLY A 395 -23.68 -22.57 8.34
C GLY A 395 -22.27 -22.63 7.77
N LYS A 396 -21.88 -21.65 6.93
CA LYS A 396 -20.55 -21.61 6.32
C LYS A 396 -19.59 -20.68 7.10
N PRO A 397 -18.29 -20.91 7.02
CA PRO A 397 -17.33 -19.96 7.57
C PRO A 397 -17.39 -18.65 6.80
N TYR A 398 -17.21 -17.54 7.52
CA TYR A 398 -17.03 -16.22 6.94
C TYR A 398 -15.76 -15.56 7.49
N LEU A 399 -15.25 -14.62 6.74
CA LEU A 399 -14.10 -13.81 7.11
C LEU A 399 -14.28 -12.39 6.56
N TYR A 400 -14.46 -11.45 7.48
CA TYR A 400 -14.36 -10.02 7.20
C TYR A 400 -12.98 -9.54 7.56
N LEU A 401 -12.30 -8.86 6.61
CA LEU A 401 -11.01 -8.20 6.82
C LEU A 401 -11.08 -6.79 6.26
N GLU A 402 -10.69 -5.81 7.06
CA GLU A 402 -10.57 -4.42 6.62
C GLU A 402 -9.36 -3.75 7.26
N THR A 403 -8.71 -2.85 6.51
CA THR A 403 -7.83 -1.83 7.06
C THR A 403 -8.56 -0.50 6.99
N LEU A 404 -8.77 0.14 8.14
CA LEU A 404 -9.52 1.38 8.23
C LEU A 404 -8.58 2.58 8.05
N GLY A 405 -9.05 3.59 7.33
CA GLY A 405 -8.38 4.88 7.23
C GLY A 405 -8.42 5.65 8.54
N GLY A 406 -7.60 6.69 8.63
CA GLY A 406 -7.54 7.59 9.79
C GLY A 406 -7.24 9.02 9.35
N GLY A 407 -6.61 9.84 10.20
CA GLY A 407 -6.26 11.20 9.85
C GLY A 407 -5.07 11.29 8.89
N ALA A 408 -5.11 12.16 7.89
CA ALA A 408 -3.94 12.59 7.14
C ALA A 408 -3.35 13.87 7.75
N GLY A 409 -2.03 14.03 7.72
CA GLY A 409 -1.34 15.17 8.34
C GLY A 409 -1.79 16.54 7.80
N GLY A 410 -1.77 17.54 8.65
CA GLY A 410 -1.95 18.94 8.29
C GLY A 410 -0.86 19.38 7.31
N ARG A 411 -1.19 20.28 6.37
CA ARG A 411 -0.31 20.77 5.30
C ARG A 411 0.00 22.24 5.46
N SER A 412 0.95 22.75 4.68
CA SER A 412 1.31 24.17 4.66
C SER A 412 0.18 25.11 4.24
N ASP A 413 -0.78 24.60 3.47
CA ASP A 413 -1.84 25.36 2.79
C ASP A 413 -3.28 24.95 3.16
N ARG A 414 -3.46 23.83 3.89
CA ARG A 414 -4.78 23.28 4.21
C ARG A 414 -4.78 22.27 5.36
N ASP A 415 -5.94 22.01 5.91
CA ASP A 415 -6.18 20.98 6.92
C ASP A 415 -5.91 19.58 6.35
N GLY A 416 -5.50 18.67 7.23
CA GLY A 416 -5.44 17.24 6.93
C GLY A 416 -6.82 16.65 6.64
N LYS A 417 -6.87 15.66 5.74
CA LYS A 417 -8.11 14.94 5.41
C LYS A 417 -8.49 13.98 6.54
N ASP A 418 -9.80 13.89 6.79
CA ASP A 418 -10.38 13.04 7.83
C ASP A 418 -10.68 11.64 7.28
N GLY A 419 -10.39 10.59 8.04
CA GLY A 419 -10.85 9.22 7.79
C GLY A 419 -10.37 8.60 6.48
N VAL A 420 -9.16 8.91 6.01
CA VAL A 420 -8.62 8.46 4.72
C VAL A 420 -7.45 7.50 4.90
N GLN A 421 -7.23 6.69 3.88
CA GLN A 421 -5.96 5.96 3.74
C GLN A 421 -4.83 6.94 3.41
N VAL A 422 -3.61 6.61 3.83
CA VAL A 422 -2.46 7.50 3.72
C VAL A 422 -1.26 6.78 3.11
N HIS A 423 -0.30 7.57 2.61
CA HIS A 423 1.00 7.13 2.13
C HIS A 423 0.91 5.97 1.11
N ILE A 424 1.52 4.83 1.46
CA ILE A 424 1.74 3.70 0.55
C ILE A 424 0.49 2.87 0.25
N THR A 425 -0.66 3.21 0.84
CA THR A 425 -1.94 2.55 0.59
C THR A 425 -3.02 3.55 0.21
N ASN A 426 -3.92 3.16 -0.67
CA ASN A 426 -5.07 3.94 -1.14
C ASN A 426 -6.35 3.09 -1.20
N THR A 427 -6.42 2.01 -0.43
CA THR A 427 -7.61 1.15 -0.34
C THR A 427 -8.82 1.94 0.16
N SER A 428 -10.01 1.54 -0.25
CA SER A 428 -11.25 2.14 0.23
C SER A 428 -11.68 1.52 1.57
N ASN A 429 -12.34 2.32 2.43
CA ASN A 429 -13.10 1.77 3.54
C ASN A 429 -14.32 1.02 2.99
N LEU A 430 -14.64 -0.15 3.56
CA LEU A 430 -15.76 -0.95 3.08
C LEU A 430 -17.10 -0.24 3.38
N PRO A 431 -18.02 -0.11 2.42
CA PRO A 431 -19.36 0.42 2.67
C PRO A 431 -20.11 -0.41 3.74
N ILE A 432 -20.89 0.28 4.58
CA ILE A 432 -21.67 -0.39 5.64
C ILE A 432 -22.61 -1.44 5.03
N GLU A 433 -23.25 -1.10 3.92
CA GLU A 433 -24.18 -1.96 3.20
C GLU A 433 -23.51 -3.25 2.71
N ALA A 434 -22.26 -3.16 2.24
CA ALA A 434 -21.49 -4.34 1.85
C ALA A 434 -21.17 -5.22 3.06
N ILE A 435 -20.78 -4.62 4.20
CA ILE A 435 -20.50 -5.38 5.42
C ILE A 435 -21.74 -6.14 5.88
N GLU A 436 -22.88 -5.47 6.00
CA GLU A 436 -24.11 -6.06 6.56
C GLU A 436 -24.79 -7.05 5.61
N THR A 437 -24.55 -6.91 4.29
CA THR A 437 -25.08 -7.84 3.28
C THR A 437 -24.23 -9.11 3.17
N GLU A 438 -22.91 -8.95 3.06
CA GLU A 438 -22.00 -10.08 2.81
C GLU A 438 -21.74 -10.88 4.10
N TYR A 439 -21.63 -10.19 5.25
CA TYR A 439 -21.25 -10.81 6.52
C TYR A 439 -22.39 -10.78 7.55
N PRO A 440 -22.44 -11.73 8.50
CA PRO A 440 -23.40 -11.69 9.62
C PRO A 440 -22.94 -10.69 10.70
N LEU A 441 -22.62 -9.47 10.28
CA LEU A 441 -22.11 -8.38 11.11
C LEU A 441 -23.02 -7.16 10.99
N ARG A 442 -23.10 -6.34 12.04
CA ARG A 442 -23.79 -5.06 12.06
C ARG A 442 -22.83 -3.94 12.39
N VAL A 443 -22.89 -2.85 11.65
CA VAL A 443 -22.20 -1.60 12.00
C VAL A 443 -23.11 -0.77 12.90
N VAL A 444 -22.84 -0.79 14.20
CA VAL A 444 -23.65 -0.11 15.23
C VAL A 444 -23.49 1.41 15.13
N SER A 445 -22.27 1.88 14.85
CA SER A 445 -21.99 3.30 14.61
C SER A 445 -20.76 3.48 13.72
N TYR A 446 -20.76 4.56 12.94
CA TYR A 446 -19.64 4.97 12.09
C TYR A 446 -19.54 6.49 12.02
N GLY A 447 -18.39 7.05 12.36
CA GLY A 447 -18.16 8.49 12.38
C GLY A 447 -16.72 8.86 12.67
N PHE A 448 -16.45 10.15 12.86
CA PHE A 448 -15.12 10.62 13.24
C PHE A 448 -14.90 10.54 14.76
N VAL A 449 -13.64 10.41 15.15
CA VAL A 449 -13.22 10.55 16.54
C VAL A 449 -13.02 12.04 16.80
N ALA A 450 -13.88 12.65 17.60
CA ALA A 450 -13.73 14.05 17.99
C ALA A 450 -12.39 14.28 18.72
N ASP A 451 -11.81 15.47 18.57
CA ASP A 451 -10.55 15.88 19.19
C ASP A 451 -9.33 15.02 18.81
N SER A 452 -9.41 14.28 17.70
CA SER A 452 -8.33 13.37 17.30
C SER A 452 -7.30 13.99 16.37
N GLY A 453 -7.67 14.98 15.56
CA GLY A 453 -6.73 15.75 14.75
C GLY A 453 -5.87 16.67 15.59
N GLY A 454 -4.55 16.67 15.36
CA GLY A 454 -3.62 17.58 16.03
C GLY A 454 -3.92 19.06 15.71
N ALA A 455 -3.85 19.91 16.71
CA ALA A 455 -4.08 21.34 16.53
C ALA A 455 -3.01 22.01 15.67
N GLY A 456 -3.33 23.09 14.98
CA GLY A 456 -2.37 23.84 14.16
C GLY A 456 -3.00 25.04 13.49
N ARG A 457 -2.19 25.81 12.76
CA ARG A 457 -2.71 26.75 11.76
C ARG A 457 -3.59 25.98 10.76
N TYR A 458 -3.10 24.81 10.37
CA TYR A 458 -3.88 23.79 9.70
C TYR A 458 -3.90 22.53 10.56
N ARG A 459 -5.10 22.09 10.93
CA ARG A 459 -5.26 20.92 11.79
C ARG A 459 -4.87 19.62 11.07
N GLY A 460 -4.48 18.64 11.85
CA GLY A 460 -4.45 17.26 11.40
C GLY A 460 -5.86 16.71 11.11
N GLY A 461 -5.97 15.71 10.25
CA GLY A 461 -7.22 15.01 9.99
C GLY A 461 -7.68 14.17 11.18
N ALA A 462 -8.99 14.00 11.30
CA ALA A 462 -9.61 13.18 12.34
C ALA A 462 -9.53 11.69 12.02
N GLY A 463 -9.36 10.86 13.05
CA GLY A 463 -9.52 9.41 12.97
C GLY A 463 -10.99 9.00 12.81
N LEU A 464 -11.20 7.72 12.48
CA LEU A 464 -12.51 7.09 12.36
C LEU A 464 -12.84 6.26 13.60
N ARG A 465 -14.10 6.21 13.95
CA ARG A 465 -14.66 5.27 14.91
C ARG A 465 -15.71 4.40 14.20
N ARG A 466 -15.50 3.09 14.18
CA ARG A 466 -16.46 2.11 13.68
C ARG A 466 -16.72 1.07 14.77
N VAL A 467 -18.00 0.89 15.12
CA VAL A 467 -18.43 -0.12 16.10
C VAL A 467 -19.10 -1.25 15.33
N ILE A 468 -18.57 -2.47 15.46
CA ILE A 468 -19.04 -3.66 14.76
C ILE A 468 -19.45 -4.72 15.79
N ALA A 469 -20.63 -5.31 15.60
CA ALA A 469 -21.17 -6.38 16.41
C ALA A 469 -21.53 -7.60 15.53
N PRO A 470 -21.38 -8.85 16.02
CA PRO A 470 -21.93 -10.03 15.37
C PRO A 470 -23.46 -10.03 15.47
N VAL A 471 -24.14 -10.64 14.50
CA VAL A 471 -25.59 -10.78 14.48
C VAL A 471 -25.96 -12.25 14.73
N ASP A 472 -26.61 -12.52 15.85
CA ASP A 472 -27.14 -13.83 16.25
C ASP A 472 -26.09 -14.97 16.37
N HIS A 473 -24.81 -14.64 16.54
CA HIS A 473 -23.76 -15.64 16.72
C HIS A 473 -22.57 -15.07 17.51
N ASP A 474 -21.68 -15.96 17.93
CA ASP A 474 -20.39 -15.60 18.52
C ASP A 474 -19.31 -15.66 17.42
N CYS A 475 -18.33 -14.77 17.47
CA CYS A 475 -17.23 -14.73 16.51
C CYS A 475 -15.88 -14.46 17.19
N THR A 476 -14.83 -14.37 16.39
CA THR A 476 -13.48 -14.02 16.86
C THR A 476 -13.05 -12.71 16.22
N PHE A 477 -12.44 -11.84 17.03
CA PHE A 477 -11.82 -10.61 16.58
C PHE A 477 -10.29 -10.72 16.62
N ASN A 478 -9.65 -10.22 15.56
CA ASN A 478 -8.21 -9.96 15.49
C ASN A 478 -8.00 -8.51 15.05
N GLY A 479 -6.98 -7.86 15.57
CA GLY A 479 -6.67 -6.48 15.22
C GLY A 479 -5.18 -6.22 15.14
N ALA A 480 -4.81 -5.16 14.43
CA ALA A 480 -3.46 -4.61 14.48
C ALA A 480 -3.55 -3.10 14.32
N GLY A 481 -3.14 -2.41 15.36
CA GLY A 481 -3.04 -0.96 15.42
C GLY A 481 -1.60 -0.50 15.58
N GLU A 482 -1.33 0.69 15.10
CA GLU A 482 -0.08 1.42 15.24
C GLU A 482 -0.41 2.89 15.46
N ARG A 483 0.44 3.68 16.08
CA ARG A 483 0.10 5.00 16.61
C ARG A 483 -0.98 4.94 17.71
N PHE A 484 -0.99 3.83 18.48
CA PHE A 484 -1.87 3.63 19.61
C PHE A 484 -1.17 3.99 20.93
N SER A 485 0.17 3.90 20.97
CA SER A 485 1.02 4.31 22.10
C SER A 485 1.78 5.60 21.81
N HIS A 486 2.33 5.74 20.61
CA HIS A 486 3.07 6.91 20.15
C HIS A 486 2.20 7.76 19.23
N ALA A 487 1.81 8.96 19.68
CA ALA A 487 0.96 9.88 18.93
C ALA A 487 1.57 10.27 17.56
N PRO A 488 0.76 10.52 16.53
CA PRO A 488 1.23 11.13 15.29
C PRO A 488 1.69 12.56 15.55
N TRP A 489 2.97 12.85 15.32
CA TRP A 489 3.57 14.16 15.65
C TRP A 489 3.09 15.28 14.73
N GLY A 490 2.92 16.48 15.29
CA GLY A 490 2.71 17.73 14.53
C GLY A 490 4.02 18.32 14.04
N ILE A 491 3.94 19.23 13.05
CA ILE A 491 5.12 19.82 12.40
C ILE A 491 5.08 21.36 12.44
N PHE A 492 6.23 22.00 12.50
CA PHE A 492 6.38 23.48 12.53
C PHE A 492 5.55 24.19 13.59
N GLY A 493 5.39 23.58 14.76
CA GLY A 493 4.60 24.11 15.87
C GLY A 493 3.14 23.64 15.90
N GLY A 494 2.77 22.74 15.00
CA GLY A 494 1.50 22.00 15.11
C GLY A 494 1.53 21.00 16.26
N GLY A 495 0.37 20.69 16.81
CA GLY A 495 0.18 19.72 17.89
C GLY A 495 0.06 18.29 17.36
N ASP A 496 0.31 17.33 18.24
CA ASP A 496 0.17 15.92 17.93
C ASP A 496 -1.29 15.50 17.77
N GLY A 497 -1.53 14.49 16.93
CA GLY A 497 -2.83 13.83 16.84
C GLY A 497 -3.08 12.87 18.00
N ARG A 498 -4.35 12.48 18.19
CA ARG A 498 -4.72 11.52 19.22
C ARG A 498 -4.40 10.09 18.76
N PRO A 499 -3.82 9.25 19.62
CA PRO A 499 -3.65 7.82 19.37
C PRO A 499 -4.97 7.09 19.14
N GLY A 500 -4.88 5.96 18.39
CA GLY A 500 -5.98 5.03 18.19
C GLY A 500 -6.16 4.05 19.36
N ARG A 501 -7.19 3.19 19.28
CA ARG A 501 -7.42 2.09 20.22
C ARG A 501 -8.47 1.10 19.72
N PHE A 502 -8.44 -0.11 20.24
CA PHE A 502 -9.52 -1.09 20.15
C PHE A 502 -10.25 -1.16 21.49
N VAL A 503 -11.58 -1.15 21.47
CA VAL A 503 -12.40 -1.24 22.68
C VAL A 503 -13.43 -2.34 22.54
N LEU A 504 -13.35 -3.34 23.41
CA LEU A 504 -14.40 -4.35 23.58
C LEU A 504 -15.50 -3.75 24.45
N GLN A 505 -16.72 -3.77 23.95
CA GLN A 505 -17.92 -3.28 24.62
C GLN A 505 -18.90 -4.43 24.88
N GLY A 506 -19.45 -4.53 26.08
CA GLY A 506 -20.44 -5.54 26.47
C GLY A 506 -20.85 -5.41 27.93
N ASP A 507 -22.08 -5.78 28.28
CA ASP A 507 -22.63 -5.76 29.65
C ASP A 507 -22.52 -4.39 30.36
N GLY A 508 -22.58 -3.31 29.58
CA GLY A 508 -22.42 -1.95 30.09
C GLY A 508 -20.97 -1.55 30.43
N ASN A 509 -19.99 -2.40 30.12
CA ASN A 509 -18.56 -2.17 30.37
C ASN A 509 -17.78 -1.98 29.06
N GLU A 510 -16.69 -1.22 29.17
CA GLU A 510 -15.72 -1.05 28.09
C GLU A 510 -14.34 -1.52 28.57
N THR A 511 -13.66 -2.30 27.71
CA THR A 511 -12.29 -2.78 27.96
C THR A 511 -11.40 -2.40 26.78
N VAL A 512 -10.35 -1.61 27.03
CA VAL A 512 -9.35 -1.31 26.02
C VAL A 512 -8.49 -2.55 25.81
N LEU A 513 -8.40 -3.00 24.58
CA LEU A 513 -7.59 -4.16 24.17
C LEU A 513 -6.13 -3.74 23.94
N ALA A 514 -5.25 -4.72 23.80
CA ALA A 514 -3.87 -4.51 23.33
C ALA A 514 -3.85 -3.88 21.93
N ASN A 515 -2.73 -3.27 21.54
CA ASN A 515 -2.58 -2.65 20.21
C ASN A 515 -2.68 -3.68 19.07
N LYS A 516 -2.30 -4.92 19.33
CA LYS A 516 -2.32 -6.03 18.35
C LYS A 516 -3.03 -7.25 18.94
N PRO A 517 -4.36 -7.17 19.18
CA PRO A 517 -5.11 -8.25 19.78
C PRO A 517 -5.25 -9.43 18.82
N SER A 518 -5.13 -10.64 19.33
CA SER A 518 -5.23 -11.88 18.56
C SER A 518 -6.22 -12.84 19.23
N ALA A 519 -7.09 -13.45 18.42
CA ALA A 519 -8.06 -14.47 18.82
C ALA A 519 -8.96 -14.04 20.01
N VAL A 520 -9.40 -12.78 20.02
CA VAL A 520 -10.32 -12.28 21.06
C VAL A 520 -11.71 -12.84 20.83
N PRO A 521 -12.26 -13.63 21.76
CA PRO A 521 -13.64 -14.09 21.66
C PRO A 521 -14.62 -12.90 21.74
N LEU A 522 -15.60 -12.86 20.87
CA LEU A 522 -16.64 -11.84 20.82
C LEU A 522 -18.01 -12.51 20.85
N GLY A 523 -18.72 -12.34 21.96
CA GLY A 523 -20.07 -12.86 22.14
C GLY A 523 -21.11 -12.05 21.36
N ARG A 524 -22.27 -12.65 21.09
CA ARG A 524 -23.37 -12.05 20.32
C ARG A 524 -23.90 -10.72 20.88
N ASP A 525 -23.73 -10.46 22.18
CA ASP A 525 -24.18 -9.24 22.87
C ASP A 525 -23.05 -8.23 23.05
N GLN A 526 -21.89 -8.47 22.42
CA GLN A 526 -20.71 -7.64 22.49
C GLN A 526 -20.42 -6.96 21.16
N SER A 527 -19.60 -5.93 21.18
CA SER A 527 -19.10 -5.24 19.99
C SER A 527 -17.65 -4.80 20.14
N ILE A 528 -16.98 -4.57 19.03
CA ILE A 528 -15.67 -3.93 18.99
C ILE A 528 -15.82 -2.53 18.42
N ALA A 529 -15.37 -1.53 19.18
CA ALA A 529 -15.11 -0.19 18.65
C ALA A 529 -13.66 -0.11 18.18
N VAL A 530 -13.48 0.17 16.89
CA VAL A 530 -12.19 0.48 16.29
C VAL A 530 -12.09 1.98 16.18
N GLU A 531 -11.20 2.61 16.96
CA GLU A 531 -10.88 4.03 16.87
C GLU A 531 -9.51 4.16 16.22
N THR A 532 -9.46 4.67 14.99
CA THR A 532 -8.18 4.87 14.30
C THR A 532 -7.52 6.17 14.77
N PRO A 533 -6.20 6.30 14.66
CA PRO A 533 -5.52 7.54 15.08
C PRO A 533 -5.95 8.74 14.24
N GLY A 534 -5.91 9.91 14.84
CA GLY A 534 -5.86 11.17 14.11
C GLY A 534 -4.51 11.37 13.42
N SER A 535 -4.12 12.61 13.19
CA SER A 535 -2.84 12.94 12.56
C SER A 535 -2.30 14.26 13.11
N GLY A 536 -1.00 14.54 12.90
CA GLY A 536 -0.35 15.76 13.35
C GLY A 536 -0.82 17.01 12.61
N GLY A 537 -0.91 18.13 13.33
CA GLY A 537 -1.20 19.46 12.81
C GLY A 537 0.02 20.10 12.16
N TYR A 538 -0.20 21.19 11.42
CA TYR A 538 0.84 21.99 10.76
C TYR A 538 0.78 23.46 11.25
N GLY A 539 1.91 24.00 11.68
CA GLY A 539 2.06 25.38 12.11
C GLY A 539 1.38 25.70 13.44
N PRO A 540 1.67 26.86 14.03
CA PRO A 540 1.14 27.21 15.34
C PRO A 540 -0.39 27.32 15.38
N ALA A 541 -1.02 26.74 16.40
CA ALA A 541 -2.48 26.81 16.61
C ALA A 541 -2.99 28.27 16.73
N ALA A 542 -2.18 29.18 17.24
CA ALA A 542 -2.51 30.60 17.36
C ALA A 542 -2.75 31.30 15.99
N GLU A 543 -2.25 30.72 14.91
CA GLU A 543 -2.40 31.25 13.54
C GLU A 543 -3.65 30.71 12.81
N ARG A 544 -4.43 29.79 13.43
CA ARG A 544 -5.68 29.30 12.85
C ARG A 544 -6.71 30.40 12.80
N THR A 545 -7.42 30.55 11.67
CA THR A 545 -8.39 31.63 11.50
C THR A 545 -9.65 31.38 12.33
N PRO A 546 -10.35 32.46 12.79
CA PRO A 546 -11.62 32.32 13.51
C PRO A 546 -12.68 31.55 12.73
N GLU A 547 -12.73 31.74 11.38
CA GLU A 547 -13.66 31.05 10.49
C GLU A 547 -13.41 29.53 10.50
N ALA A 548 -12.15 29.11 10.44
CA ALA A 548 -11.78 27.70 10.49
C ALA A 548 -12.11 27.07 11.86
N VAL A 549 -11.93 27.81 12.95
CA VAL A 549 -12.32 27.36 14.30
C VAL A 549 -13.85 27.24 14.41
N ALA A 550 -14.60 28.16 13.83
CA ALA A 550 -16.06 28.08 13.80
C ALA A 550 -16.55 26.88 12.97
N GLU A 551 -15.92 26.60 11.84
CA GLU A 551 -16.20 25.41 11.01
C GLU A 551 -15.93 24.10 11.76
N ASP A 552 -14.82 24.01 12.48
CA ASP A 552 -14.50 22.85 13.32
C ASP A 552 -15.54 22.62 14.42
N ALA A 553 -16.04 23.69 15.02
CA ALA A 553 -17.11 23.64 16.02
C ALA A 553 -18.42 23.14 15.41
N LEU A 554 -18.81 23.67 14.24
CA LEU A 554 -20.04 23.29 13.55
C LEU A 554 -20.01 21.86 13.05
N SER A 555 -18.86 21.38 12.55
CA SER A 555 -18.68 20.02 12.04
C SER A 555 -18.49 18.98 13.14
N GLY A 556 -18.36 19.39 14.41
CA GLY A 556 -18.13 18.49 15.55
C GLY A 556 -16.78 17.79 15.55
N LYS A 557 -15.81 18.26 14.77
CA LYS A 557 -14.46 17.69 14.70
C LYS A 557 -13.69 17.96 15.98
N TYR A 558 -13.91 19.12 16.58
CA TYR A 558 -13.41 19.48 17.91
C TYR A 558 -14.57 19.78 18.87
N SER A 559 -14.44 19.26 20.10
CA SER A 559 -15.37 19.57 21.17
C SER A 559 -15.25 21.04 21.62
N PRO A 560 -16.30 21.62 22.22
CA PRO A 560 -16.21 22.95 22.82
C PRO A 560 -15.04 23.10 23.78
N ASP A 561 -14.81 22.11 24.64
CA ASP A 561 -13.74 22.12 25.64
C ASP A 561 -12.34 22.13 24.98
N PHE A 562 -12.17 21.37 23.89
CA PHE A 562 -10.91 21.39 23.14
C PHE A 562 -10.68 22.75 22.51
N LEU A 563 -11.70 23.33 21.87
CA LEU A 563 -11.61 24.63 21.22
C LEU A 563 -11.31 25.76 22.24
N ASP A 564 -11.96 25.75 23.40
CA ASP A 564 -11.72 26.74 24.46
C ASP A 564 -10.31 26.68 25.03
N ARG A 565 -9.74 25.49 25.10
CA ARG A 565 -8.37 25.26 25.59
C ARG A 565 -7.31 25.62 24.56
N ILE A 566 -7.50 25.26 23.31
CA ILE A 566 -6.47 25.32 22.27
C ILE A 566 -6.57 26.61 21.44
N TYR A 567 -7.78 27.08 21.15
CA TYR A 567 -8.06 28.23 20.30
C TYR A 567 -8.83 29.35 21.01
N PRO A 568 -8.45 29.74 22.27
CA PRO A 568 -9.25 30.68 23.09
C PRO A 568 -9.38 32.07 22.48
N ALA A 569 -8.37 32.52 21.72
CA ALA A 569 -8.39 33.85 21.08
C ALA A 569 -9.36 33.90 19.89
N GLN A 570 -9.37 32.84 19.09
CA GLN A 570 -10.19 32.72 17.87
C GLN A 570 -11.68 32.51 18.19
N ARG A 571 -12.01 31.98 19.40
CA ARG A 571 -13.39 31.75 19.81
C ARG A 571 -14.08 32.97 20.41
N ARG A 572 -13.29 33.99 20.85
CA ARG A 572 -13.82 35.22 21.47
C ARG A 572 -14.03 36.36 20.47
N GLY A 573 -13.62 36.18 19.24
CA GLY A 573 -13.83 37.12 18.12
C GLY A 573 -15.04 36.73 17.30
#